data_f062271625aac443cad6a305542da29d
#
_entry.id   f062271625aac443cad6a305542da29d
#
_cell.length_a   1.000
_cell.length_b   1.000
_cell.length_c   1.000
_cell.angle_alpha   90.00
_cell.angle_beta   90.00
_cell.angle_gamma   90.00
#
_symmetry.space_group_name_H-M   'P 1'
#
loop_
_entity.id
_entity.type
_entity.pdbx_description
1 polymer ?
#
loop_
_entity_poly.entity_id
_entity_poly.type
_entity_poly.pdbx_seq_one_letter_code
_entity_poly.pdbx_strand_id
1 'polypeptide(L)'
;CIRDRYNSQVYENKDYIPFGFTYENVISQSEYSSLSPVQKREALLQAAVLNDTDEYVNSNLSSISTEVYKPEYKTVLPENGCIIKDNTIYSQNSGTEIHLKTSVPQGYQTYIQFNNLNYTSLSGMQLKKIISPDAYNKLTTYERRKISYNEKNFEPNTYASAIVSSDSGARTPFSISTPNHDYYSGINDFTVNLGDKPIKDITLRVGSGAYAYDSIEIICIPKTEYKANLNALAEEHLEDLNIAVNEISGNIKLESDKVLFLSIPYNENWTAYADGEETAIYKANTGFCAIPLKAGEHKIVLKYKNKQLKLSSAVSVVGFAGFAVTVAAVEISRKKKKSATIK
;
A
#
# COMPACT_ATOMS: atom_id res chain seq x y z
N CYS A 1 -11.66 -9.67 -23.71
CA CYS A 1 -11.23 -10.83 -22.90
C CYS A 1 -10.62 -11.89 -23.82
N ILE A 2 -9.38 -12.30 -23.57
CA ILE A 2 -8.67 -13.34 -24.32
C ILE A 2 -8.63 -14.58 -23.43
N ARG A 3 -9.04 -15.75 -23.97
CA ARG A 3 -8.88 -17.03 -23.28
C ARG A 3 -7.63 -17.74 -23.79
N ASP A 4 -6.77 -18.15 -22.90
CA ASP A 4 -5.59 -18.94 -23.22
C ASP A 4 -5.88 -20.46 -23.17
N ARG A 5 -4.84 -21.28 -23.39
CA ARG A 5 -4.86 -22.72 -23.34
C ARG A 5 -5.32 -23.29 -21.97
N TYR A 6 -5.24 -22.51 -20.89
CA TYR A 6 -5.60 -22.87 -19.52
C TYR A 6 -6.96 -22.30 -19.10
N ASN A 7 -7.75 -21.77 -20.06
CA ASN A 7 -9.04 -21.12 -19.81
C ASN A 7 -8.95 -19.88 -18.89
N SER A 8 -7.77 -19.25 -18.82
CA SER A 8 -7.55 -18.00 -18.10
C SER A 8 -8.25 -16.85 -18.81
N GLN A 9 -8.76 -15.89 -18.03
CA GLN A 9 -9.37 -14.67 -18.56
C GLN A 9 -8.36 -13.52 -18.43
N VAL A 10 -8.08 -12.87 -19.53
CA VAL A 10 -7.25 -11.66 -19.56
C VAL A 10 -8.16 -10.46 -19.72
N TYR A 11 -8.00 -9.47 -18.84
CA TYR A 11 -8.75 -8.23 -18.85
C TYR A 11 -7.83 -7.08 -19.22
N GLU A 12 -8.29 -6.21 -20.11
CA GLU A 12 -7.64 -4.95 -20.40
C GLU A 12 -8.02 -3.91 -19.33
N ASN A 13 -7.02 -3.25 -18.73
CA ASN A 13 -7.24 -2.10 -17.86
C ASN A 13 -7.46 -0.85 -18.73
N LYS A 14 -8.70 -0.37 -18.81
CA LYS A 14 -9.05 0.85 -19.58
C LYS A 14 -8.67 2.15 -18.86
N ASP A 15 -8.32 2.06 -17.60
CA ASP A 15 -7.88 3.18 -16.75
C ASP A 15 -6.35 3.17 -16.56
N TYR A 16 -5.64 2.67 -17.58
CA TYR A 16 -4.18 2.63 -17.60
C TYR A 16 -3.61 4.04 -17.82
N ILE A 17 -2.65 4.43 -16.98
CA ILE A 17 -1.82 5.62 -17.17
C ILE A 17 -0.50 5.15 -17.78
N PRO A 18 -0.05 5.76 -18.91
CA PRO A 18 1.22 5.43 -19.53
C PRO A 18 2.42 5.65 -18.60
N PHE A 19 3.54 5.01 -18.91
CA PHE A 19 4.78 5.23 -18.18
C PHE A 19 5.33 6.64 -18.46
N GLY A 20 5.79 7.32 -17.40
CA GLY A 20 6.36 8.65 -17.52
C GLY A 20 5.29 9.71 -17.82
N PHE A 21 4.30 9.81 -16.98
CA PHE A 21 3.24 10.82 -17.06
C PHE A 21 3.58 12.07 -16.23
N THR A 22 2.79 13.13 -16.37
CA THR A 22 3.07 14.40 -15.69
C THR A 22 2.05 14.78 -14.64
N TYR A 23 2.54 15.51 -13.64
CA TYR A 23 1.72 16.24 -12.68
C TYR A 23 1.87 17.75 -12.91
N GLU A 24 0.74 18.46 -12.90
CA GLU A 24 0.72 19.92 -12.87
C GLU A 24 0.91 20.43 -11.43
N ASN A 25 0.40 19.72 -10.45
CA ASN A 25 0.42 20.13 -9.07
C ASN A 25 1.47 19.36 -8.26
N VAL A 26 1.96 20.01 -7.21
CA VAL A 26 2.91 19.44 -6.22
C VAL A 26 2.40 19.70 -4.82
N ILE A 27 2.43 18.69 -3.95
CA ILE A 27 2.19 18.82 -2.51
C ILE A 27 3.38 18.31 -1.72
N SER A 28 3.50 18.78 -0.48
CA SER A 28 4.57 18.35 0.41
C SER A 28 4.31 16.97 1.02
N GLN A 29 5.39 16.28 1.42
CA GLN A 29 5.29 15.00 2.11
C GLN A 29 4.57 15.13 3.47
N SER A 30 4.69 16.26 4.16
CA SER A 30 4.00 16.54 5.43
C SER A 30 2.50 16.67 5.22
N GLU A 31 2.07 17.43 4.20
CA GLU A 31 0.65 17.54 3.83
C GLU A 31 0.06 16.18 3.47
N TYR A 32 0.72 15.45 2.57
CA TYR A 32 0.29 14.11 2.18
C TYR A 32 0.18 13.15 3.38
N SER A 33 1.12 13.21 4.33
CA SER A 33 1.13 12.33 5.50
C SER A 33 -0.06 12.55 6.42
N SER A 34 -0.58 13.78 6.48
CA SER A 34 -1.75 14.14 7.29
C SER A 34 -3.09 13.63 6.75
N LEU A 35 -3.14 13.24 5.46
CA LEU A 35 -4.34 12.77 4.80
C LEU A 35 -4.73 11.35 5.25
N SER A 36 -6.02 11.06 5.26
CA SER A 36 -6.53 9.69 5.44
C SER A 36 -6.14 8.78 4.26
N PRO A 37 -6.16 7.45 4.41
CA PRO A 37 -5.79 6.54 3.32
C PRO A 37 -6.55 6.75 2.01
N VAL A 38 -7.84 7.10 2.08
CA VAL A 38 -8.66 7.38 0.90
C VAL A 38 -8.26 8.71 0.26
N GLN A 39 -8.08 9.76 1.07
CA GLN A 39 -7.63 11.07 0.59
C GLN A 39 -6.22 11.01 -0.02
N LYS A 40 -5.32 10.17 0.53
CA LYS A 40 -3.99 9.93 -0.05
C LYS A 40 -4.06 9.40 -1.49
N ARG A 41 -5.01 8.52 -1.77
CA ARG A 41 -5.21 8.02 -3.13
C ARG A 41 -5.69 9.11 -4.09
N GLU A 42 -6.61 9.96 -3.63
CA GLU A 42 -7.11 11.08 -4.43
C GLU A 42 -6.03 12.15 -4.65
N ALA A 43 -5.19 12.40 -3.64
CA ALA A 43 -4.05 13.29 -3.78
C ALA A 43 -3.08 12.84 -4.86
N LEU A 44 -2.77 11.53 -4.94
CA LEU A 44 -1.90 10.95 -5.97
C LEU A 44 -2.48 10.98 -7.38
N LEU A 45 -3.77 11.22 -7.54
CA LEU A 45 -4.39 11.46 -8.85
C LEU A 45 -4.30 12.93 -9.29
N GLN A 46 -3.93 13.84 -8.39
CA GLN A 46 -3.96 15.28 -8.63
C GLN A 46 -2.57 15.93 -8.56
N ALA A 47 -1.65 15.38 -7.75
CA ALA A 47 -0.37 16.01 -7.46
C ALA A 47 0.77 15.01 -7.25
N ALA A 48 1.98 15.43 -7.60
CA ALA A 48 3.21 14.78 -7.17
C ALA A 48 3.48 15.13 -5.70
N VAL A 49 3.80 14.12 -4.89
CA VAL A 49 4.23 14.31 -3.50
C VAL A 49 5.75 14.37 -3.45
N LEU A 50 6.32 15.50 -3.05
CA LEU A 50 7.77 15.69 -2.94
C LEU A 50 8.18 15.95 -1.48
N ASN A 51 9.48 15.80 -1.16
CA ASN A 51 9.95 16.04 0.19
C ASN A 51 9.88 17.53 0.55
N ASP A 52 9.56 17.84 1.81
CA ASP A 52 9.46 19.21 2.33
C ASP A 52 10.77 20.01 2.22
N THR A 53 11.91 19.32 2.19
CA THR A 53 13.24 19.93 2.08
C THR A 53 13.66 20.23 0.65
N ASP A 54 12.91 19.78 -0.35
CA ASP A 54 13.26 20.02 -1.74
C ASP A 54 12.98 21.49 -2.12
N GLU A 55 13.96 22.17 -2.67
CA GLU A 55 13.87 23.58 -3.04
C GLU A 55 12.70 23.84 -4.03
N TYR A 56 12.47 22.91 -4.92
CA TYR A 56 11.38 22.96 -5.89
C TYR A 56 9.99 23.00 -5.21
N VAL A 57 9.80 22.28 -4.10
CA VAL A 57 8.53 22.22 -3.36
C VAL A 57 8.16 23.60 -2.81
N ASN A 58 9.11 24.28 -2.18
CA ASN A 58 8.85 25.57 -1.54
C ASN A 58 8.35 26.66 -2.51
N SER A 59 8.66 26.51 -3.79
CA SER A 59 8.31 27.49 -4.83
C SER A 59 7.07 27.11 -5.64
N ASN A 60 6.58 25.85 -5.54
CA ASN A 60 5.60 25.29 -6.46
C ASN A 60 4.46 24.51 -5.76
N LEU A 61 4.23 24.73 -4.45
CA LEU A 61 3.12 24.08 -3.73
C LEU A 61 1.77 24.47 -4.33
N SER A 62 0.94 23.46 -4.51
CA SER A 62 -0.41 23.59 -5.06
C SER A 62 -1.46 23.20 -4.02
N SER A 63 -2.66 23.77 -4.14
CA SER A 63 -3.82 23.32 -3.39
C SER A 63 -4.56 22.25 -4.19
N ILE A 64 -4.83 21.10 -3.58
CA ILE A 64 -5.60 20.01 -4.18
C ILE A 64 -6.91 19.81 -3.43
N SER A 65 -7.92 19.29 -4.13
CA SER A 65 -9.19 18.92 -3.49
C SER A 65 -9.11 17.48 -2.99
N THR A 66 -9.26 17.31 -1.68
CA THR A 66 -9.38 15.99 -1.05
C THR A 66 -10.71 15.84 -0.30
N GLU A 67 -11.73 16.59 -0.74
CA GLU A 67 -13.06 16.49 -0.16
C GLU A 67 -13.67 15.11 -0.39
N VAL A 68 -14.26 14.57 0.66
CA VAL A 68 -14.93 13.29 0.63
C VAL A 68 -16.32 13.42 1.25
N TYR A 69 -17.29 12.74 0.66
CA TYR A 69 -18.62 12.62 1.25
C TYR A 69 -18.63 11.45 2.24
N LYS A 70 -19.04 11.70 3.49
CA LYS A 70 -19.16 10.66 4.53
C LYS A 70 -20.63 10.50 4.90
N PRO A 71 -21.35 9.52 4.32
CA PRO A 71 -22.71 9.23 4.72
C PRO A 71 -22.79 8.68 6.15
N GLU A 72 -23.81 9.07 6.88
CA GLU A 72 -24.12 8.46 8.17
C GLU A 72 -24.58 7.02 7.99
N TYR A 73 -24.42 6.22 9.03
CA TYR A 73 -24.96 4.88 9.08
C TYR A 73 -25.53 4.52 10.45
N LYS A 74 -26.45 3.56 10.47
CA LYS A 74 -27.01 2.96 11.67
C LYS A 74 -26.51 1.54 11.80
N THR A 75 -25.90 1.23 12.94
CA THR A 75 -25.45 -0.13 13.26
C THR A 75 -26.62 -0.98 13.72
N VAL A 76 -26.76 -2.16 13.12
CA VAL A 76 -27.72 -3.18 13.50
C VAL A 76 -26.95 -4.44 13.89
N LEU A 77 -27.09 -4.85 15.13
CA LEU A 77 -26.46 -6.03 15.69
C LEU A 77 -27.38 -7.25 15.57
N PRO A 78 -26.82 -8.49 15.56
CA PRO A 78 -27.61 -9.69 15.69
C PRO A 78 -28.29 -9.74 17.09
N GLU A 79 -29.40 -10.44 17.20
CA GLU A 79 -30.15 -10.54 18.47
C GLU A 79 -29.32 -11.11 19.62
N ASN A 80 -28.34 -11.96 19.30
CA ASN A 80 -27.54 -12.68 20.30
C ASN A 80 -26.06 -12.73 19.96
N GLY A 81 -25.20 -12.78 20.97
CA GLY A 81 -23.79 -13.12 20.82
C GLY A 81 -22.90 -11.98 20.32
N CYS A 82 -23.41 -10.76 20.19
CA CYS A 82 -22.65 -9.60 19.81
C CYS A 82 -23.12 -8.35 20.56
N ILE A 83 -22.17 -7.56 21.05
CA ILE A 83 -22.43 -6.22 21.62
C ILE A 83 -21.33 -5.27 21.15
N ILE A 84 -21.65 -3.98 21.15
CA ILE A 84 -20.67 -2.90 20.98
C ILE A 84 -20.65 -2.09 22.28
N LYS A 85 -19.46 -1.92 22.83
CA LYS A 85 -19.23 -1.11 24.03
C LYS A 85 -17.86 -0.44 23.93
N ASP A 86 -17.80 0.86 24.23
CA ASP A 86 -16.55 1.64 24.26
C ASP A 86 -15.71 1.45 22.97
N ASN A 87 -16.34 1.63 21.81
CA ASN A 87 -15.74 1.43 20.47
C ASN A 87 -15.10 0.03 20.30
N THR A 88 -15.67 -0.97 20.94
CA THR A 88 -15.20 -2.35 20.79
C THR A 88 -16.38 -3.28 20.48
N ILE A 89 -16.26 -4.01 19.40
CA ILE A 89 -17.19 -5.09 19.02
C ILE A 89 -16.76 -6.36 19.76
N TYR A 90 -17.63 -6.88 20.59
CA TYR A 90 -17.44 -8.16 21.26
C TYR A 90 -18.33 -9.21 20.59
N SER A 91 -17.71 -10.21 19.98
CA SER A 91 -18.38 -11.30 19.29
C SER A 91 -18.10 -12.64 19.97
N GLN A 92 -19.14 -13.39 20.27
CA GLN A 92 -19.01 -14.75 20.83
C GLN A 92 -18.86 -15.81 19.75
N ASN A 93 -19.43 -15.58 18.59
CA ASN A 93 -19.57 -16.58 17.53
C ASN A 93 -18.62 -16.35 16.36
N SER A 94 -18.22 -17.42 15.72
CA SER A 94 -17.58 -17.33 14.42
C SER A 94 -18.63 -16.99 13.34
N GLY A 95 -18.40 -15.89 12.62
CA GLY A 95 -19.29 -15.47 11.55
C GLY A 95 -20.46 -14.60 12.01
N THR A 96 -20.27 -13.85 13.09
CA THR A 96 -21.19 -12.80 13.53
C THR A 96 -21.29 -11.73 12.46
N GLU A 97 -22.52 -11.40 12.03
CA GLU A 97 -22.81 -10.38 11.03
C GLU A 97 -23.34 -9.11 11.70
N ILE A 98 -22.72 -7.99 11.39
CA ILE A 98 -23.05 -6.65 11.85
C ILE A 98 -23.41 -5.84 10.63
N HIS A 99 -24.60 -5.24 10.60
CA HIS A 99 -25.07 -4.46 9.48
C HIS A 99 -24.89 -2.97 9.76
N LEU A 100 -24.30 -2.28 8.80
CA LEU A 100 -24.21 -0.82 8.77
C LEU A 100 -25.20 -0.31 7.71
N LYS A 101 -26.38 0.08 8.14
CA LYS A 101 -27.44 0.61 7.27
C LYS A 101 -27.14 2.05 6.93
N THR A 102 -27.03 2.36 5.65
CA THR A 102 -26.62 3.67 5.13
C THR A 102 -27.42 4.01 3.86
N SER A 103 -27.07 5.11 3.22
CA SER A 103 -27.65 5.49 1.93
C SER A 103 -26.58 6.15 1.07
N VAL A 104 -25.92 5.35 0.26
CA VAL A 104 -24.96 5.84 -0.75
C VAL A 104 -25.65 5.87 -2.11
N PRO A 105 -25.78 7.05 -2.74
CA PRO A 105 -26.39 7.16 -4.08
C PRO A 105 -25.45 6.66 -5.18
N GLN A 106 -25.97 6.59 -6.38
CA GLN A 106 -25.16 6.31 -7.57
C GLN A 106 -24.19 7.47 -7.86
N GLY A 107 -23.05 7.18 -8.50
CA GLY A 107 -22.08 8.18 -8.93
C GLY A 107 -20.86 8.32 -8.01
N TYR A 108 -20.80 7.52 -6.96
CA TYR A 108 -19.67 7.48 -6.04
C TYR A 108 -18.89 6.18 -6.12
N GLN A 109 -17.58 6.28 -5.93
CA GLN A 109 -16.72 5.18 -5.53
C GLN A 109 -16.73 5.12 -4.01
N THR A 110 -17.13 4.00 -3.42
CA THR A 110 -17.38 3.87 -1.98
C THR A 110 -16.32 3.00 -1.32
N TYR A 111 -15.88 3.44 -0.16
CA TYR A 111 -14.96 2.73 0.72
C TYR A 111 -15.54 2.64 2.13
N ILE A 112 -15.18 1.60 2.87
CA ILE A 112 -15.29 1.58 4.32
C ILE A 112 -13.88 1.58 4.90
N GLN A 113 -13.65 2.45 5.86
CA GLN A 113 -12.37 2.63 6.54
C GLN A 113 -12.53 2.30 8.02
N PHE A 114 -11.65 1.45 8.51
CA PHE A 114 -11.48 1.12 9.92
C PHE A 114 -10.20 1.78 10.41
N ASN A 115 -10.29 2.68 11.37
CA ASN A 115 -9.15 3.37 11.95
C ASN A 115 -8.77 2.66 13.25
N ASN A 116 -7.50 2.28 13.38
CA ASN A 116 -6.91 1.62 14.54
C ASN A 116 -7.67 0.35 14.97
N LEU A 117 -8.02 -0.51 14.00
CA LEU A 117 -8.76 -1.75 14.28
C LEU A 117 -7.82 -2.83 14.86
N ASN A 118 -8.04 -3.16 16.11
CA ASN A 118 -7.24 -4.11 16.87
C ASN A 118 -8.08 -5.32 17.28
N TYR A 119 -7.49 -6.51 17.15
CA TYR A 119 -8.13 -7.75 17.56
C TYR A 119 -7.53 -8.27 18.87
N THR A 120 -8.40 -8.77 19.75
CA THR A 120 -8.01 -9.52 20.94
C THR A 120 -8.83 -10.79 21.04
N SER A 121 -8.15 -11.92 21.17
CA SER A 121 -8.80 -13.20 21.44
C SER A 121 -9.30 -13.22 22.89
N LEU A 122 -10.55 -13.62 23.09
CA LEU A 122 -11.19 -13.64 24.41
C LEU A 122 -11.55 -15.06 24.82
N SER A 123 -11.25 -15.41 26.07
CA SER A 123 -11.75 -16.64 26.69
C SER A 123 -13.26 -16.60 26.86
N GLY A 124 -13.90 -17.75 26.97
CA GLY A 124 -15.32 -17.84 27.27
C GLY A 124 -15.72 -17.12 28.56
N MET A 125 -14.86 -17.11 29.58
CA MET A 125 -15.07 -16.38 30.83
C MET A 125 -15.10 -14.86 30.63
N GLN A 126 -14.20 -14.32 29.79
CA GLN A 126 -14.18 -12.91 29.45
C GLN A 126 -15.43 -12.50 28.67
N LEU A 127 -15.82 -13.32 27.68
CA LEU A 127 -17.05 -13.09 26.92
C LEU A 127 -18.30 -13.09 27.81
N LYS A 128 -18.42 -14.01 28.79
CA LYS A 128 -19.52 -14.00 29.76
C LYS A 128 -19.59 -12.74 30.60
N LYS A 129 -18.45 -12.15 30.98
CA LYS A 129 -18.42 -10.93 31.81
C LYS A 129 -18.86 -9.69 31.03
N ILE A 130 -18.64 -9.69 29.71
CA ILE A 130 -18.87 -8.53 28.82
C ILE A 130 -20.32 -8.53 28.33
N ILE A 131 -20.87 -9.71 28.03
CA ILE A 131 -22.23 -9.84 27.51
C ILE A 131 -23.22 -9.75 28.67
N SER A 132 -24.29 -9.01 28.46
CA SER A 132 -25.35 -8.90 29.46
C SER A 132 -25.93 -10.30 29.82
N PRO A 133 -26.39 -10.51 31.07
CA PRO A 133 -27.07 -11.76 31.43
C PRO A 133 -28.23 -12.12 30.51
N ASP A 134 -28.99 -11.15 30.05
CA ASP A 134 -30.11 -11.37 29.15
C ASP A 134 -29.66 -11.85 27.76
N ALA A 135 -28.60 -11.27 27.20
CA ALA A 135 -28.03 -11.72 25.95
C ALA A 135 -27.43 -13.14 26.09
N TYR A 136 -26.74 -13.43 27.21
CA TYR A 136 -26.21 -14.77 27.46
C TYR A 136 -27.33 -15.82 27.57
N ASN A 137 -28.45 -15.47 28.22
CA ASN A 137 -29.59 -16.39 28.39
C ASN A 137 -30.30 -16.70 27.05
N LYS A 138 -30.19 -15.82 26.09
CA LYS A 138 -30.76 -16.03 24.73
C LYS A 138 -29.89 -16.92 23.83
N LEU A 139 -28.66 -17.25 24.26
CA LEU A 139 -27.78 -18.13 23.48
C LEU A 139 -28.34 -19.55 23.42
N THR A 140 -28.13 -20.21 22.28
CA THR A 140 -28.43 -21.62 22.10
C THR A 140 -27.59 -22.51 23.04
N THR A 141 -28.02 -23.73 23.25
CA THR A 141 -27.27 -24.72 24.04
C THR A 141 -25.89 -24.99 23.42
N TYR A 142 -25.78 -24.96 22.09
CA TYR A 142 -24.51 -25.14 21.38
C TYR A 142 -23.55 -23.98 21.68
N GLU A 143 -24.00 -22.76 21.55
CA GLU A 143 -23.18 -21.55 21.80
C GLU A 143 -22.69 -21.50 23.25
N ARG A 144 -23.54 -21.79 24.23
CA ARG A 144 -23.14 -21.88 25.63
C ARG A 144 -22.12 -22.99 25.89
N ARG A 145 -22.26 -24.16 25.27
CA ARG A 145 -21.27 -25.26 25.36
C ARG A 145 -19.92 -24.83 24.73
N LYS A 146 -19.92 -24.13 23.61
CA LYS A 146 -18.70 -23.62 22.97
C LYS A 146 -17.96 -22.63 23.87
N ILE A 147 -18.69 -21.73 24.52
CA ILE A 147 -18.10 -20.80 25.52
C ILE A 147 -17.45 -21.57 26.64
N SER A 148 -18.17 -22.56 27.25
CA SER A 148 -17.65 -23.37 28.31
C SER A 148 -16.45 -24.24 27.94
N TYR A 149 -16.41 -24.72 26.68
CA TYR A 149 -15.24 -25.42 26.16
C TYR A 149 -14.03 -24.50 26.07
N ASN A 150 -14.21 -23.28 25.55
CA ASN A 150 -13.15 -22.27 25.41
C ASN A 150 -12.65 -21.76 26.80
N GLU A 151 -13.47 -21.84 27.89
CA GLU A 151 -13.01 -21.52 29.21
C GLU A 151 -11.94 -22.49 29.70
N LYS A 152 -12.03 -23.76 29.32
CA LYS A 152 -11.12 -24.83 29.76
C LYS A 152 -9.90 -25.01 28.89
N ASN A 153 -10.05 -24.73 27.56
CA ASN A 153 -9.06 -25.02 26.53
C ASN A 153 -8.72 -23.76 25.73
N PHE A 154 -8.60 -22.63 26.42
CA PHE A 154 -8.35 -21.36 25.76
C PHE A 154 -6.88 -21.21 25.33
N GLU A 155 -6.65 -21.18 24.03
CA GLU A 155 -5.41 -20.73 23.41
C GLU A 155 -5.70 -19.42 22.66
N PRO A 156 -4.98 -18.32 22.98
CA PRO A 156 -5.19 -17.06 22.29
C PRO A 156 -4.88 -17.17 20.81
N ASN A 157 -5.82 -16.77 19.95
CA ASN A 157 -5.53 -16.58 18.54
C ASN A 157 -4.67 -15.34 18.33
N THR A 158 -3.70 -15.44 17.46
CA THR A 158 -2.82 -14.33 17.10
C THR A 158 -3.33 -13.52 15.91
N TYR A 159 -4.41 -13.95 15.26
CA TYR A 159 -5.09 -13.25 14.20
C TYR A 159 -6.59 -13.55 14.17
N ALA A 160 -7.35 -12.69 13.54
CA ALA A 160 -8.76 -12.90 13.17
C ALA A 160 -8.97 -12.59 11.70
N SER A 161 -9.90 -13.32 11.07
CA SER A 161 -10.39 -13.00 9.73
C SER A 161 -11.70 -12.25 9.82
N ALA A 162 -11.85 -11.20 9.04
CA ALA A 162 -13.08 -10.44 8.86
C ALA A 162 -13.44 -10.39 7.37
N ILE A 163 -14.72 -10.20 7.09
CA ILE A 163 -15.22 -10.03 5.73
C ILE A 163 -16.13 -8.81 5.73
N VAL A 164 -15.85 -7.89 4.82
CA VAL A 164 -16.78 -6.80 4.49
C VAL A 164 -17.48 -7.15 3.19
N SER A 165 -18.79 -7.03 3.18
CA SER A 165 -19.62 -7.17 1.99
C SER A 165 -20.68 -6.07 1.93
N SER A 166 -21.25 -5.83 0.75
CA SER A 166 -22.34 -4.89 0.57
C SER A 166 -23.47 -5.50 -0.27
N ASP A 167 -24.66 -4.93 -0.15
CA ASP A 167 -25.83 -5.30 -0.98
C ASP A 167 -25.61 -4.97 -2.47
N SER A 168 -24.59 -4.18 -2.81
CA SER A 168 -24.14 -3.93 -4.18
C SER A 168 -23.36 -5.08 -4.82
N GLY A 169 -22.97 -6.10 -4.03
CA GLY A 169 -22.24 -7.29 -4.46
C GLY A 169 -20.73 -7.27 -4.17
N ALA A 170 -20.20 -6.23 -3.54
CA ALA A 170 -18.82 -6.23 -3.08
C ALA A 170 -18.63 -7.23 -1.93
N ARG A 171 -17.48 -7.92 -1.91
CA ARG A 171 -17.11 -8.86 -0.84
C ARG A 171 -15.59 -8.96 -0.76
N THR A 172 -15.02 -8.50 0.36
CA THR A 172 -13.57 -8.46 0.57
C THR A 172 -13.24 -9.06 1.93
N PRO A 173 -12.49 -10.18 1.97
CA PRO A 173 -11.91 -10.70 3.21
C PRO A 173 -10.63 -9.93 3.56
N PHE A 174 -10.36 -9.77 4.84
CA PHE A 174 -9.09 -9.26 5.35
C PHE A 174 -8.77 -9.90 6.71
N SER A 175 -7.50 -9.83 7.12
CA SER A 175 -7.02 -10.39 8.37
C SER A 175 -6.49 -9.31 9.29
N ILE A 176 -6.78 -9.42 10.57
CA ILE A 176 -6.35 -8.52 11.62
C ILE A 176 -5.39 -9.34 12.51
N SER A 177 -4.11 -9.01 12.47
CA SER A 177 -3.06 -9.71 13.24
C SER A 177 -2.79 -8.98 14.56
N THR A 178 -2.46 -9.74 15.60
CA THR A 178 -1.99 -9.18 16.87
C THR A 178 -0.46 -8.99 16.84
N PRO A 179 0.13 -8.17 17.73
CA PRO A 179 1.59 -8.01 17.81
C PRO A 179 2.38 -9.32 18.01
N ASN A 180 1.74 -10.38 18.48
CA ASN A 180 2.37 -11.69 18.68
C ASN A 180 2.31 -12.60 17.44
N HIS A 181 1.76 -12.12 16.32
CA HIS A 181 1.69 -12.88 15.08
C HIS A 181 2.95 -12.66 14.25
N ASP A 182 3.51 -13.73 13.66
CA ASP A 182 4.78 -13.69 12.89
C ASP A 182 4.76 -12.69 11.72
N TYR A 183 3.59 -12.41 11.17
CA TYR A 183 3.39 -11.48 10.05
C TYR A 183 2.71 -10.17 10.46
N TYR A 184 2.85 -9.76 11.72
CA TYR A 184 2.31 -8.48 12.18
C TYR A 184 3.07 -7.31 11.54
N SER A 185 2.35 -6.50 10.80
CA SER A 185 2.93 -5.34 10.06
C SER A 185 2.93 -4.03 10.85
N GLY A 186 2.29 -3.99 12.02
CA GLY A 186 2.05 -2.74 12.76
C GLY A 186 0.98 -1.84 12.14
N ILE A 187 0.28 -2.31 11.09
CA ILE A 187 -0.78 -1.56 10.40
C ILE A 187 -2.13 -2.03 10.95
N ASN A 188 -2.87 -1.11 11.55
CA ASN A 188 -4.20 -1.37 12.12
C ASN A 188 -5.31 -0.55 11.41
N ASP A 189 -4.95 0.20 10.37
CA ASP A 189 -5.90 0.91 9.53
C ASP A 189 -6.22 0.06 8.30
N PHE A 190 -7.51 -0.17 8.07
CA PHE A 190 -7.98 -0.98 6.95
C PHE A 190 -8.96 -0.18 6.10
N THR A 191 -8.72 -0.15 4.81
CA THR A 191 -9.62 0.47 3.84
C THR A 191 -10.08 -0.58 2.85
N VAL A 192 -11.39 -0.77 2.75
CA VAL A 192 -12.01 -1.75 1.86
C VAL A 192 -12.82 -1.03 0.80
N ASN A 193 -12.55 -1.35 -0.47
CA ASN A 193 -13.31 -0.84 -1.61
C ASN A 193 -14.62 -1.62 -1.76
N LEU A 194 -15.75 -0.91 -1.79
CA LEU A 194 -17.10 -1.46 -1.94
C LEU A 194 -17.67 -1.27 -3.36
N GLY A 195 -16.89 -0.70 -4.27
CA GLY A 195 -17.31 -0.46 -5.65
C GLY A 195 -18.04 0.87 -5.84
N ASP A 196 -18.73 0.97 -6.97
CA ASP A 196 -19.31 2.21 -7.49
C ASP A 196 -20.83 2.17 -7.67
N LYS A 197 -21.47 1.15 -7.12
CA LYS A 197 -22.92 1.02 -7.14
C LYS A 197 -23.54 1.60 -5.88
N PRO A 198 -24.84 1.98 -5.93
CA PRO A 198 -25.56 2.42 -4.72
C PRO A 198 -25.51 1.35 -3.62
N ILE A 199 -25.38 1.78 -2.37
CA ILE A 199 -25.29 0.90 -1.21
C ILE A 199 -26.28 1.36 -0.15
N LYS A 200 -27.04 0.40 0.39
CA LYS A 200 -27.96 0.59 1.52
C LYS A 200 -27.54 -0.22 2.74
N ASP A 201 -26.76 -1.26 2.54
CA ASP A 201 -26.35 -2.19 3.60
C ASP A 201 -24.92 -2.64 3.39
N ILE A 202 -24.09 -2.42 4.42
CA ILE A 202 -22.74 -2.97 4.48
C ILE A 202 -22.71 -3.96 5.62
N THR A 203 -22.30 -5.20 5.34
CA THR A 203 -22.20 -6.26 6.33
C THR A 203 -20.75 -6.50 6.70
N LEU A 204 -20.43 -6.32 7.97
CA LEU A 204 -19.16 -6.72 8.58
C LEU A 204 -19.37 -8.08 9.25
N ARG A 205 -18.69 -9.10 8.76
CA ARG A 205 -18.71 -10.45 9.34
C ARG A 205 -17.39 -10.72 10.05
N VAL A 206 -17.45 -11.01 11.35
CA VAL A 206 -16.29 -11.22 12.22
C VAL A 206 -16.33 -12.57 12.92
N GLY A 207 -15.18 -13.03 13.35
CA GLY A 207 -15.03 -14.20 14.21
C GLY A 207 -15.31 -13.91 15.68
N SER A 208 -15.09 -14.91 16.55
CA SER A 208 -15.15 -14.72 17.99
C SER A 208 -13.94 -13.89 18.49
N GLY A 209 -14.18 -12.90 19.35
CA GLY A 209 -13.15 -12.03 19.92
C GLY A 209 -13.64 -10.62 20.23
N ALA A 210 -12.72 -9.75 20.55
CA ALA A 210 -12.92 -8.31 20.69
C ALA A 210 -12.19 -7.56 19.59
N TYR A 211 -12.87 -6.61 18.98
CA TYR A 211 -12.38 -5.77 17.89
C TYR A 211 -12.53 -4.31 18.30
N ALA A 212 -11.46 -3.76 18.85
CA ALA A 212 -11.40 -2.35 19.25
C ALA A 212 -11.03 -1.49 18.05
N TYR A 213 -11.63 -0.32 17.92
CA TYR A 213 -11.40 0.64 16.85
C TYR A 213 -11.58 2.07 17.34
N ASP A 214 -10.91 3.02 16.69
CA ASP A 214 -11.14 4.44 16.95
C ASP A 214 -12.39 4.94 16.23
N SER A 215 -12.53 4.60 14.94
CA SER A 215 -13.72 4.89 14.15
C SER A 215 -13.90 3.89 13.00
N ILE A 216 -15.15 3.79 12.52
CA ILE A 216 -15.52 3.12 11.28
C ILE A 216 -16.23 4.17 10.43
N GLU A 217 -15.72 4.43 9.24
CA GLU A 217 -16.23 5.48 8.36
C GLU A 217 -16.59 4.92 6.98
N ILE A 218 -17.71 5.37 6.43
CA ILE A 218 -18.04 5.14 5.03
C ILE A 218 -17.59 6.40 4.28
N ILE A 219 -16.75 6.23 3.27
CA ILE A 219 -16.12 7.32 2.51
C ILE A 219 -16.49 7.18 1.04
N CYS A 220 -17.03 8.23 0.46
CA CYS A 220 -17.52 8.25 -0.91
C CYS A 220 -16.79 9.33 -1.70
N ILE A 221 -16.27 8.99 -2.89
CA ILE A 221 -15.59 9.88 -3.81
C ILE A 221 -16.39 9.98 -5.10
N PRO A 222 -16.67 11.18 -5.62
CA PRO A 222 -17.37 11.35 -6.88
C PRO A 222 -16.63 10.71 -8.07
N LYS A 223 -17.28 9.84 -8.83
CA LYS A 223 -16.67 9.17 -10.00
C LYS A 223 -16.27 10.11 -11.12
N THR A 224 -16.95 11.23 -11.25
CA THR A 224 -16.65 12.24 -12.26
C THR A 224 -15.27 12.84 -12.04
N GLU A 225 -14.91 13.16 -10.80
CA GLU A 225 -13.59 13.68 -10.45
C GLU A 225 -12.49 12.63 -10.67
N TYR A 226 -12.72 11.40 -10.25
CA TYR A 226 -11.78 10.31 -10.49
C TYR A 226 -11.41 10.15 -11.98
N LYS A 227 -12.43 10.13 -12.86
CA LYS A 227 -12.20 9.98 -14.31
C LYS A 227 -11.51 11.20 -14.93
N ALA A 228 -11.87 12.41 -14.47
CA ALA A 228 -11.25 13.63 -14.94
C ALA A 228 -9.76 13.67 -14.59
N ASN A 229 -9.43 13.39 -13.35
CA ASN A 229 -8.05 13.36 -12.86
C ASN A 229 -7.21 12.26 -13.57
N LEU A 230 -7.80 11.07 -13.76
CA LEU A 230 -7.14 9.99 -14.48
C LEU A 230 -6.82 10.35 -15.92
N ASN A 231 -7.77 10.96 -16.63
CA ASN A 231 -7.57 11.40 -18.01
C ASN A 231 -6.50 12.49 -18.09
N ALA A 232 -6.49 13.46 -17.19
CA ALA A 232 -5.47 14.50 -17.13
C ALA A 232 -4.05 13.94 -16.94
N LEU A 233 -3.89 12.91 -16.08
CA LEU A 233 -2.60 12.23 -15.90
C LEU A 233 -2.16 11.42 -17.13
N ALA A 234 -3.10 10.93 -17.94
CA ALA A 234 -2.79 10.15 -19.13
C ALA A 234 -2.51 11.01 -20.38
N GLU A 235 -2.82 12.30 -20.35
CA GLU A 235 -2.77 13.20 -21.51
C GLU A 235 -1.34 13.46 -21.97
N GLU A 236 -0.46 13.85 -21.06
CA GLU A 236 0.94 14.12 -21.36
C GLU A 236 1.84 13.05 -20.71
N HIS A 237 2.52 12.28 -21.53
CA HIS A 237 3.39 11.19 -21.09
C HIS A 237 4.58 11.02 -22.03
N LEU A 238 5.58 10.22 -21.63
CA LEU A 238 6.72 9.89 -22.47
C LEU A 238 6.28 9.08 -23.69
N GLU A 239 6.57 9.62 -24.85
CA GLU A 239 6.44 8.96 -26.16
C GLU A 239 7.78 8.36 -26.61
N ASP A 240 7.77 7.51 -27.61
CA ASP A 240 8.95 6.81 -28.16
C ASP A 240 9.82 6.16 -27.06
N LEU A 241 9.13 5.57 -26.09
CA LEU A 241 9.76 5.01 -24.89
C LEU A 241 10.70 3.85 -25.25
N ASN A 242 11.98 4.00 -24.87
CA ASN A 242 12.99 2.95 -24.95
C ASN A 242 13.50 2.61 -23.56
N ILE A 243 13.31 1.36 -23.14
CA ILE A 243 13.77 0.84 -21.84
C ILE A 243 14.86 -0.20 -22.09
N ALA A 244 16.11 0.17 -21.81
CA ALA A 244 17.28 -0.70 -21.84
C ALA A 244 17.73 -1.06 -20.42
N VAL A 245 18.74 -1.91 -20.28
CA VAL A 245 19.21 -2.43 -18.97
C VAL A 245 19.60 -1.34 -17.98
N ASN A 246 20.25 -0.28 -18.45
CA ASN A 246 20.75 0.82 -17.60
C ASN A 246 20.37 2.20 -18.16
N GLU A 247 19.43 2.27 -19.05
CA GLU A 247 18.99 3.52 -19.69
C GLU A 247 17.49 3.46 -19.99
N ILE A 248 16.81 4.56 -19.68
CA ILE A 248 15.42 4.80 -20.08
C ILE A 248 15.42 6.10 -20.85
N SER A 249 14.81 6.14 -22.03
CA SER A 249 14.69 7.37 -22.81
C SER A 249 13.33 7.47 -23.46
N GLY A 250 12.92 8.71 -23.74
CA GLY A 250 11.67 9.04 -24.42
C GLY A 250 11.60 10.54 -24.71
N ASN A 251 10.58 10.93 -25.44
CA ASN A 251 10.29 12.32 -25.77
C ASN A 251 9.01 12.74 -25.06
N ILE A 252 8.89 14.01 -24.70
CA ILE A 252 7.67 14.57 -24.13
C ILE A 252 7.48 16.00 -24.60
N LYS A 253 6.23 16.37 -24.84
CA LYS A 253 5.84 17.75 -25.17
C LYS A 253 4.90 18.25 -24.09
N LEU A 254 5.23 19.42 -23.50
CA LEU A 254 4.50 20.04 -22.41
C LEU A 254 3.97 21.40 -22.82
N GLU A 255 2.72 21.68 -22.51
CA GLU A 255 2.11 23.00 -22.73
C GLU A 255 2.47 24.00 -21.61
N SER A 256 2.78 23.52 -20.41
CA SER A 256 3.15 24.30 -19.23
C SER A 256 4.26 23.61 -18.43
N ASP A 257 4.80 24.30 -17.44
CA ASP A 257 5.78 23.73 -16.49
C ASP A 257 5.12 22.62 -15.68
N LYS A 258 5.66 21.40 -15.70
CA LYS A 258 5.13 20.21 -15.01
C LYS A 258 6.21 19.34 -14.39
N VAL A 259 5.78 18.43 -13.57
CA VAL A 259 6.66 17.41 -12.96
C VAL A 259 6.45 16.08 -13.70
N LEU A 260 7.44 15.62 -14.44
CA LEU A 260 7.46 14.29 -15.04
C LEU A 260 7.66 13.25 -13.93
N PHE A 261 6.67 12.40 -13.73
CA PHE A 261 6.73 11.29 -12.78
C PHE A 261 7.08 9.99 -13.50
N LEU A 262 8.02 9.26 -12.91
CA LEU A 262 8.51 7.99 -13.43
C LEU A 262 8.30 6.90 -12.38
N SER A 263 7.52 5.87 -12.69
CA SER A 263 7.22 4.75 -11.78
C SER A 263 8.40 3.78 -11.63
N ILE A 264 9.61 4.33 -11.49
CA ILE A 264 10.83 3.60 -11.16
C ILE A 264 11.29 3.95 -9.73
N PRO A 265 11.81 2.99 -8.94
CA PRO A 265 12.31 3.28 -7.61
C PRO A 265 13.40 4.35 -7.63
N TYR A 266 13.25 5.34 -6.75
CA TYR A 266 14.27 6.36 -6.55
C TYR A 266 15.57 5.74 -6.02
N ASN A 267 16.67 6.10 -6.68
CA ASN A 267 18.00 5.68 -6.25
C ASN A 267 19.04 6.72 -6.71
N GLU A 268 19.99 7.05 -5.86
CA GLU A 268 21.06 8.02 -6.12
C GLU A 268 22.02 7.64 -7.27
N ASN A 269 21.90 6.41 -7.78
CA ASN A 269 22.65 5.97 -8.95
C ASN A 269 21.99 6.33 -10.29
N TRP A 270 20.77 6.86 -10.28
CA TRP A 270 20.15 7.45 -11.45
C TRP A 270 20.70 8.85 -11.71
N THR A 271 20.95 9.16 -12.96
CA THR A 271 21.22 10.51 -13.45
C THR A 271 20.25 10.79 -14.59
N ALA A 272 19.55 11.92 -14.55
CA ALA A 272 18.62 12.35 -15.59
C ALA A 272 19.23 13.44 -16.46
N TYR A 273 18.88 13.42 -17.72
CA TYR A 273 19.22 14.44 -18.71
C TYR A 273 17.93 14.88 -19.41
N ALA A 274 17.73 16.19 -19.53
CA ALA A 274 16.73 16.81 -20.38
C ALA A 274 17.47 17.56 -21.50
N ASP A 275 17.20 17.23 -22.75
CA ASP A 275 17.83 17.83 -23.93
C ASP A 275 19.38 17.75 -23.94
N GLY A 276 19.92 16.75 -23.28
CA GLY A 276 21.36 16.51 -23.15
C GLY A 276 22.02 17.18 -21.94
N GLU A 277 21.32 18.05 -21.23
CA GLU A 277 21.80 18.70 -19.99
C GLU A 277 21.36 17.90 -18.77
N GLU A 278 22.24 17.76 -17.76
CA GLU A 278 21.93 17.05 -16.52
C GLU A 278 20.90 17.85 -15.72
N THR A 279 19.86 17.16 -15.24
CA THR A 279 18.78 17.75 -14.44
C THR A 279 18.56 17.02 -13.14
N ALA A 280 17.95 17.70 -12.16
CA ALA A 280 17.69 17.13 -10.84
C ALA A 280 16.63 16.02 -10.92
N ILE A 281 16.84 14.96 -10.13
CA ILE A 281 15.86 13.92 -9.84
C ILE A 281 15.42 14.07 -8.41
N TYR A 282 14.12 14.21 -8.18
CA TYR A 282 13.52 14.26 -6.85
C TYR A 282 12.89 12.91 -6.50
N LYS A 283 12.88 12.61 -5.22
CA LYS A 283 12.13 11.47 -4.70
C LYS A 283 10.66 11.85 -4.57
N ALA A 284 9.79 11.22 -5.37
CA ALA A 284 8.37 11.52 -5.43
C ALA A 284 7.51 10.35 -4.95
N ASN A 285 6.28 10.66 -4.51
CA ASN A 285 5.26 9.70 -4.11
C ASN A 285 5.84 8.61 -3.18
N THR A 286 6.62 9.06 -2.18
CA THR A 286 7.32 8.26 -1.17
C THR A 286 8.50 7.41 -1.65
N GLY A 287 8.62 7.07 -2.93
CA GLY A 287 9.66 6.13 -3.36
C GLY A 287 10.03 6.11 -4.84
N PHE A 288 9.45 6.97 -5.65
CA PHE A 288 9.66 7.00 -7.10
C PHE A 288 10.47 8.22 -7.55
N CYS A 289 10.78 8.29 -8.83
CA CYS A 289 11.54 9.39 -9.41
C CYS A 289 10.61 10.45 -10.01
N ALA A 290 10.98 11.72 -9.88
CA ALA A 290 10.34 12.84 -10.56
C ALA A 290 11.37 13.85 -11.07
N ILE A 291 11.06 14.49 -12.20
CA ILE A 291 11.91 15.47 -12.87
C ILE A 291 11.05 16.68 -13.21
N PRO A 292 11.31 17.86 -12.63
CA PRO A 292 10.66 19.09 -13.05
C PRO A 292 11.10 19.47 -14.47
N LEU A 293 10.14 19.81 -15.31
CA LEU A 293 10.35 20.22 -16.71
C LEU A 293 9.65 21.55 -16.99
N LYS A 294 10.22 22.34 -17.85
CA LYS A 294 9.59 23.56 -18.36
C LYS A 294 8.62 23.23 -19.50
N ALA A 295 7.79 24.20 -19.89
CA ALA A 295 7.01 24.10 -21.13
C ALA A 295 7.93 23.92 -22.33
N GLY A 296 7.56 23.04 -23.27
CA GLY A 296 8.33 22.77 -24.48
C GLY A 296 8.41 21.30 -24.85
N GLU A 297 9.21 21.02 -25.87
CA GLU A 297 9.52 19.64 -26.29
C GLU A 297 10.85 19.22 -25.66
N HIS A 298 10.87 18.06 -25.01
CA HIS A 298 12.03 17.56 -24.29
C HIS A 298 12.37 16.12 -24.68
N LYS A 299 13.67 15.88 -24.84
CA LYS A 299 14.22 14.52 -24.89
C LYS A 299 14.78 14.14 -23.53
N ILE A 300 14.14 13.17 -22.88
CA ILE A 300 14.51 12.69 -21.55
C ILE A 300 15.36 11.44 -21.66
N VAL A 301 16.46 11.39 -20.91
CA VAL A 301 17.33 10.23 -20.82
C VAL A 301 17.72 10.02 -19.36
N LEU A 302 17.38 8.86 -18.79
CA LEU A 302 17.84 8.43 -17.47
C LEU A 302 18.92 7.37 -17.63
N LYS A 303 20.04 7.51 -16.91
CA LYS A 303 21.14 6.54 -16.90
C LYS A 303 21.40 6.04 -15.51
N TYR A 304 21.42 4.71 -15.35
CA TYR A 304 21.76 4.06 -14.09
C TYR A 304 23.23 3.66 -14.06
N LYS A 305 23.97 4.14 -13.04
CA LYS A 305 25.38 3.76 -12.83
C LYS A 305 25.61 3.43 -11.37
N ASN A 306 25.73 2.15 -11.05
CA ASN A 306 26.05 1.72 -9.69
C ASN A 306 27.51 2.10 -9.33
N LYS A 307 27.67 3.17 -8.55
CA LYS A 307 28.98 3.69 -8.12
C LYS A 307 29.70 2.68 -7.22
N GLN A 308 28.97 1.96 -6.37
CA GLN A 308 29.55 0.98 -5.45
C GLN A 308 30.08 -0.26 -6.16
N LEU A 309 29.45 -0.68 -7.26
CA LEU A 309 29.91 -1.84 -8.04
C LEU A 309 31.33 -1.65 -8.59
N LYS A 310 31.67 -0.42 -9.07
CA LYS A 310 33.03 -0.13 -9.55
C LYS A 310 34.05 -0.24 -8.42
N LEU A 311 33.75 0.34 -7.27
CA LEU A 311 34.64 0.30 -6.09
C LEU A 311 34.81 -1.15 -5.59
N SER A 312 33.71 -1.88 -5.44
CA SER A 312 33.74 -3.28 -5.00
C SER A 312 34.51 -4.18 -5.97
N SER A 313 34.36 -3.97 -7.27
CA SER A 313 35.12 -4.69 -8.29
C SER A 313 36.63 -4.41 -8.18
N ALA A 314 37.03 -3.16 -7.99
CA ALA A 314 38.44 -2.80 -7.79
C ALA A 314 39.02 -3.45 -6.54
N VAL A 315 38.31 -3.42 -5.41
CA VAL A 315 38.72 -4.09 -4.16
C VAL A 315 38.85 -5.59 -4.36
N SER A 316 37.91 -6.23 -5.09
CA SER A 316 37.95 -7.64 -5.38
C SER A 316 39.18 -8.02 -6.23
N VAL A 317 39.49 -7.22 -7.26
CA VAL A 317 40.69 -7.46 -8.11
C VAL A 317 41.97 -7.37 -7.28
N VAL A 318 42.11 -6.36 -6.41
CA VAL A 318 43.25 -6.22 -5.50
C VAL A 318 43.33 -7.37 -4.53
N GLY A 319 42.20 -7.84 -3.97
CA GLY A 319 42.13 -9.02 -3.10
C GLY A 319 42.58 -10.29 -3.79
N PHE A 320 42.12 -10.56 -5.01
CA PHE A 320 42.55 -11.71 -5.80
C PHE A 320 44.04 -11.64 -6.17
N ALA A 321 44.54 -10.47 -6.54
CA ALA A 321 45.97 -10.31 -6.84
C ALA A 321 46.82 -10.56 -5.59
N GLY A 322 46.44 -10.03 -4.43
CA GLY A 322 47.11 -10.30 -3.15
C GLY A 322 47.13 -11.79 -2.78
N PHE A 323 45.98 -12.46 -2.96
CA PHE A 323 45.88 -13.91 -2.74
C PHE A 323 46.83 -14.69 -3.67
N ALA A 324 46.82 -14.38 -4.96
CA ALA A 324 47.70 -15.04 -5.94
C ALA A 324 49.21 -14.88 -5.59
N VAL A 325 49.60 -13.66 -5.20
CA VAL A 325 50.97 -13.37 -4.74
C VAL A 325 51.34 -14.20 -3.50
N THR A 326 50.43 -14.27 -2.53
CA THR A 326 50.64 -15.07 -1.30
C THR A 326 50.82 -16.56 -1.61
N VAL A 327 49.96 -17.12 -2.47
CA VAL A 327 50.08 -18.54 -2.90
C VAL A 327 51.41 -18.78 -3.60
N ALA A 328 51.82 -17.91 -4.52
CA ALA A 328 53.11 -18.03 -5.21
C ALA A 328 54.29 -17.95 -4.24
N ALA A 329 54.27 -17.03 -3.27
CA ALA A 329 55.31 -16.90 -2.26
C ALA A 329 55.42 -18.14 -1.36
N VAL A 330 54.29 -18.73 -0.96
CA VAL A 330 54.26 -19.99 -0.18
C VAL A 330 54.81 -21.16 -0.99
N GLU A 331 54.43 -21.29 -2.26
CA GLU A 331 54.95 -22.32 -3.14
C GLU A 331 56.47 -22.23 -3.36
N ILE A 332 56.96 -21.00 -3.61
CA ILE A 332 58.40 -20.74 -3.75
C ILE A 332 59.14 -21.10 -2.45
N SER A 333 58.61 -20.71 -1.31
CA SER A 333 59.18 -21.02 0.01
C SER A 333 59.23 -22.55 0.27
N ARG A 334 58.17 -23.27 -0.07
CA ARG A 334 58.13 -24.75 0.02
C ARG A 334 59.15 -25.42 -0.87
N LYS A 335 59.34 -24.98 -2.12
CA LYS A 335 60.34 -25.47 -3.04
C LYS A 335 61.76 -25.24 -2.52
N LYS A 336 62.05 -24.04 -1.99
CA LYS A 336 63.35 -23.73 -1.37
C LYS A 336 63.68 -24.63 -0.18
N LYS A 337 62.70 -24.88 0.72
CA LYS A 337 62.87 -25.79 1.86
C LYS A 337 63.17 -27.24 1.42
N LYS A 338 62.44 -27.77 0.42
CA LYS A 338 62.69 -29.10 -0.14
C LYS A 338 64.09 -29.21 -0.75
N SER A 339 64.58 -28.21 -1.46
CA SER A 339 65.95 -28.18 -2.02
C SER A 339 67.04 -28.11 -0.95
N ALA A 340 66.78 -27.49 0.20
CA ALA A 340 67.77 -27.44 1.30
C ALA A 340 67.80 -28.70 2.15
N THR A 341 66.80 -29.59 2.11
CA THR A 341 66.73 -30.84 2.85
C THR A 341 67.35 -32.02 2.05
N ILE A 342 67.65 -31.83 0.76
CA ILE A 342 68.24 -32.83 -0.13
C ILE A 342 69.75 -32.64 -0.29
N LYS A 343 70.33 -31.63 0.32
CA LYS A 343 71.82 -31.48 0.47
C LYS A 343 72.22 -31.85 1.90
#